data_8332d531c411be8f25eb194b57c96bb8
#
_entry.id   8332d531c411be8f25eb194b57c96bb8
#
_cell.length_a   1.000
_cell.length_b   1.000
_cell.length_c   1.000
_cell.angle_alpha   90.00
_cell.angle_beta   90.00
_cell.angle_gamma   90.00
#
_symmetry.space_group_name_H-M   'P 1'
#
loop_
_entity.id
_entity.type
_entity.pdbx_description
1 polymer ?
#
loop_
_entity_poly.entity_id
_entity_poly.type
_entity_poly.pdbx_seq_one_letter_code
_entity_poly.pdbx_strand_id
1 'polypeptide(L)'
;MKVGLALSGGGTKGLAHIGVIKVLEKNNIPIHFIAGTSAGAIIGGIYASGTPIEEIEKKVLSFKRRDFLSFLLDFSRPQGGFVKAEKIMNVIKELIRERYIENFKIHFAAVSADIANFKEVVIDKGDVLTAIRASIAYPGLVKPVKINNAVLVDGGIVNNFPMDVLAKKGVDLIIGVMFSHPPRMKKVSYKNILTRSLAMMTMFLTYYRNKDIKNCIVLKPNVSGISTFSVSEKLARKAIRAGEREAKRRLPEIKEMIEMFNREGSSSPRPQI
;
A
#
# COMPACT_ATOMS: atom_id res chain seq x y z
N MET A 1 -14.45 13.76 -12.80
CA MET A 1 -13.29 13.75 -11.90
C MET A 1 -12.88 12.33 -11.57
N LYS A 2 -11.59 12.01 -11.63
CA LYS A 2 -11.01 10.70 -11.28
C LYS A 2 -10.23 10.82 -9.96
N VAL A 3 -10.58 10.01 -8.98
CA VAL A 3 -9.88 9.96 -7.67
C VAL A 3 -8.95 8.76 -7.63
N GLY A 4 -7.69 8.99 -7.27
CA GLY A 4 -6.68 7.97 -7.05
C GLY A 4 -6.37 7.79 -5.56
N LEU A 5 -6.13 6.55 -5.13
CA LEU A 5 -5.75 6.21 -3.76
C LEU A 5 -4.33 5.62 -3.75
N ALA A 6 -3.36 6.36 -3.19
CA ALA A 6 -1.98 5.89 -3.02
C ALA A 6 -1.79 5.28 -1.64
N LEU A 7 -1.41 4.00 -1.59
CA LEU A 7 -1.26 3.22 -0.37
C LEU A 7 0.22 2.86 -0.13
N SER A 8 0.82 3.45 0.89
CA SER A 8 2.23 3.19 1.20
C SER A 8 2.50 1.80 1.76
N GLY A 9 3.74 1.35 1.65
CA GLY A 9 4.23 0.21 2.40
C GLY A 9 4.30 0.48 3.90
N GLY A 10 4.42 -0.57 4.70
CA GLY A 10 4.53 -0.41 6.16
C GLY A 10 4.28 -1.66 6.99
N GLY A 11 4.19 -2.83 6.38
CA GLY A 11 3.91 -4.10 7.07
C GLY A 11 2.59 -4.03 7.84
N THR A 12 2.57 -4.43 9.11
CA THR A 12 1.37 -4.43 9.97
C THR A 12 0.71 -3.05 10.09
N LYS A 13 1.49 -1.95 9.98
CA LYS A 13 0.93 -0.59 9.98
C LYS A 13 -0.02 -0.37 8.80
N GLY A 14 0.22 -1.07 7.68
CA GLY A 14 -0.61 -1.05 6.48
C GLY A 14 -2.07 -1.49 6.70
N LEU A 15 -2.37 -2.17 7.79
CA LEU A 15 -3.75 -2.48 8.15
C LEU A 15 -4.60 -1.21 8.41
N ALA A 16 -3.97 -0.06 8.62
CA ALA A 16 -4.68 1.22 8.69
C ALA A 16 -5.31 1.63 7.34
N HIS A 17 -4.82 1.10 6.22
CA HIS A 17 -5.45 1.31 4.91
C HIS A 17 -6.90 0.81 4.89
N ILE A 18 -7.19 -0.31 5.58
CA ILE A 18 -8.56 -0.85 5.73
C ILE A 18 -9.47 0.22 6.34
N GLY A 19 -9.04 0.83 7.46
CA GLY A 19 -9.82 1.86 8.12
C GLY A 19 -10.05 3.11 7.27
N VAL A 20 -9.06 3.49 6.46
CA VAL A 20 -9.20 4.61 5.51
C VAL A 20 -10.22 4.27 4.44
N ILE A 21 -10.09 3.13 3.76
CA ILE A 21 -11.00 2.70 2.68
C ILE A 21 -12.44 2.62 3.21
N LYS A 22 -12.67 2.04 4.39
CA LYS A 22 -14.01 1.99 5.03
C LYS A 22 -14.66 3.37 5.19
N VAL A 23 -13.87 4.37 5.60
CA VAL A 23 -14.41 5.73 5.78
C VAL A 23 -14.71 6.38 4.43
N LEU A 24 -13.84 6.20 3.43
CA LEU A 24 -14.06 6.71 2.08
C LEU A 24 -15.31 6.09 1.46
N GLU A 25 -15.44 4.76 1.51
CA GLU A 25 -16.58 4.02 0.97
C GLU A 25 -17.89 4.43 1.65
N LYS A 26 -17.92 4.46 3.00
CA LYS A 26 -19.11 4.88 3.78
C LYS A 26 -19.57 6.32 3.46
N ASN A 27 -18.69 7.16 2.97
CA ASN A 27 -18.99 8.55 2.59
C ASN A 27 -19.13 8.74 1.09
N ASN A 28 -19.27 7.66 0.32
CA ASN A 28 -19.43 7.67 -1.15
C ASN A 28 -18.31 8.45 -1.86
N ILE A 29 -17.09 8.42 -1.32
CA ILE A 29 -15.91 8.97 -2.00
C ILE A 29 -15.49 7.97 -3.07
N PRO A 30 -15.59 8.31 -4.36
CA PRO A 30 -15.25 7.38 -5.42
C PRO A 30 -13.75 7.09 -5.45
N ILE A 31 -13.39 5.84 -5.71
CA ILE A 31 -12.00 5.41 -5.93
C ILE A 31 -11.95 4.78 -7.32
N HIS A 32 -11.20 5.42 -8.24
CA HIS A 32 -11.08 4.97 -9.63
C HIS A 32 -9.76 4.25 -9.88
N PHE A 33 -8.73 4.61 -9.12
CA PHE A 33 -7.38 4.09 -9.24
C PHE A 33 -6.76 3.82 -7.88
N ILE A 34 -6.06 2.70 -7.73
CA ILE A 34 -5.26 2.39 -6.54
C ILE A 34 -3.83 2.07 -6.98
N ALA A 35 -2.86 2.77 -6.39
CA ALA A 35 -1.45 2.40 -6.48
C ALA A 35 -0.95 2.00 -5.10
N GLY A 36 -0.33 0.84 -4.97
CA GLY A 36 0.10 0.30 -3.69
C GLY A 36 1.53 -0.24 -3.70
N THR A 37 2.22 -0.08 -2.58
CA THR A 37 3.53 -0.68 -2.33
C THR A 37 3.46 -1.59 -1.12
N SER A 38 4.01 -2.82 -1.20
CA SER A 38 4.09 -3.76 -0.06
C SER A 38 2.72 -4.00 0.60
N ALA A 39 2.54 -3.65 1.86
CA ALA A 39 1.25 -3.75 2.55
C ALA A 39 0.11 -2.99 1.82
N GLY A 40 0.44 -1.85 1.20
CA GLY A 40 -0.50 -1.10 0.35
C GLY A 40 -0.91 -1.86 -0.89
N ALA A 41 0.00 -2.63 -1.49
CA ALA A 41 -0.32 -3.51 -2.62
C ALA A 41 -1.22 -4.68 -2.20
N ILE A 42 -1.03 -5.24 -0.99
CA ILE A 42 -1.93 -6.29 -0.46
C ILE A 42 -3.36 -5.75 -0.32
N ILE A 43 -3.53 -4.71 0.51
CA ILE A 43 -4.87 -4.20 0.82
C ILE A 43 -5.52 -3.59 -0.42
N GLY A 44 -4.77 -2.80 -1.19
CA GLY A 44 -5.26 -2.18 -2.42
C GLY A 44 -5.62 -3.18 -3.50
N GLY A 45 -4.80 -4.22 -3.70
CA GLY A 45 -5.03 -5.25 -4.71
C GLY A 45 -6.22 -6.14 -4.38
N ILE A 46 -6.37 -6.57 -3.11
CA ILE A 46 -7.54 -7.35 -2.67
C ILE A 46 -8.82 -6.52 -2.84
N TYR A 47 -8.82 -5.27 -2.39
CA TYR A 47 -9.99 -4.39 -2.50
C TYR A 47 -10.35 -4.10 -3.97
N ALA A 48 -9.36 -3.75 -4.80
CA ALA A 48 -9.58 -3.47 -6.21
C ALA A 48 -10.07 -4.70 -7.01
N SER A 49 -9.73 -5.92 -6.55
CA SER A 49 -10.24 -7.16 -7.14
C SER A 49 -11.74 -7.40 -6.92
N GLY A 50 -12.41 -6.52 -6.13
CA GLY A 50 -13.84 -6.58 -5.86
C GLY A 50 -14.22 -7.17 -4.49
N THR A 51 -13.26 -7.43 -3.61
CA THR A 51 -13.54 -7.94 -2.27
C THR A 51 -14.02 -6.80 -1.35
N PRO A 52 -15.19 -6.94 -0.70
CA PRO A 52 -15.69 -5.94 0.24
C PRO A 52 -14.69 -5.65 1.36
N ILE A 53 -14.58 -4.39 1.75
CA ILE A 53 -13.59 -3.98 2.76
C ILE A 53 -13.86 -4.61 4.13
N GLU A 54 -15.11 -4.88 4.46
CA GLU A 54 -15.52 -5.56 5.69
C GLU A 54 -15.05 -7.03 5.72
N GLU A 55 -15.03 -7.71 4.57
CA GLU A 55 -14.52 -9.08 4.46
C GLU A 55 -13.00 -9.10 4.68
N ILE A 56 -12.29 -8.13 4.13
CA ILE A 56 -10.84 -7.96 4.35
C ILE A 56 -10.57 -7.72 5.85
N GLU A 57 -11.33 -6.83 6.49
CA GLU A 57 -11.23 -6.56 7.92
C GLU A 57 -11.48 -7.81 8.75
N LYS A 58 -12.59 -8.51 8.48
CA LYS A 58 -12.97 -9.75 9.19
C LYS A 58 -11.87 -10.81 9.10
N LYS A 59 -11.31 -11.01 7.91
CA LYS A 59 -10.21 -11.97 7.70
C LYS A 59 -8.97 -11.58 8.48
N VAL A 60 -8.56 -10.31 8.45
CA VAL A 60 -7.40 -9.81 9.18
C VAL A 60 -7.57 -9.94 10.70
N LEU A 61 -8.78 -9.68 11.21
CA LEU A 61 -9.09 -9.79 12.64
C LEU A 61 -9.21 -11.24 13.12
N SER A 62 -9.43 -12.20 12.23
CA SER A 62 -9.48 -13.62 12.58
C SER A 62 -8.09 -14.24 12.82
N PHE A 63 -6.99 -13.56 12.45
CA PHE A 63 -5.64 -14.06 12.67
C PHE A 63 -5.28 -14.11 14.16
N LYS A 64 -4.94 -15.32 14.64
CA LYS A 64 -4.43 -15.54 15.98
C LYS A 64 -2.90 -15.32 16.00
N ARG A 65 -2.36 -15.03 17.18
CA ARG A 65 -0.90 -14.87 17.39
C ARG A 65 -0.08 -16.05 16.87
N ARG A 66 -0.62 -17.28 16.98
CA ARG A 66 0.01 -18.50 16.46
C ARG A 66 0.12 -18.52 14.92
N ASP A 67 -0.86 -17.96 14.22
CA ASP A 67 -0.88 -17.93 12.76
C ASP A 67 0.24 -17.01 12.26
N PHE A 68 0.44 -15.89 12.97
CA PHE A 68 1.55 -14.99 12.70
C PHE A 68 2.92 -15.60 13.05
N LEU A 69 3.03 -16.34 14.19
CA LEU A 69 4.25 -17.10 14.49
C LEU A 69 4.55 -18.09 13.37
N SER A 70 3.54 -18.69 12.76
CA SER A 70 3.70 -19.59 11.64
C SER A 70 4.13 -18.88 10.33
N PHE A 71 3.74 -17.61 10.13
CA PHE A 71 4.31 -16.77 9.06
C PHE A 71 5.78 -16.45 9.32
N LEU A 72 6.17 -16.24 10.58
CA LEU A 72 7.57 -16.02 10.97
C LEU A 72 8.38 -17.32 11.02
N LEU A 73 7.81 -18.46 11.38
CA LEU A 73 8.49 -19.75 11.41
C LEU A 73 8.68 -20.37 10.02
N ASP A 74 8.01 -19.86 9.01
CA ASP A 74 8.39 -20.09 7.60
C ASP A 74 9.81 -19.56 7.31
N PHE A 75 10.34 -18.71 8.21
CA PHE A 75 11.73 -18.24 8.24
C PHE A 75 12.74 -19.30 8.68
N SER A 76 12.33 -20.35 9.34
CA SER A 76 13.25 -21.24 10.07
C SER A 76 13.74 -22.45 9.28
N ARG A 77 13.46 -22.56 7.99
CA ARG A 77 14.05 -23.58 7.13
C ARG A 77 14.86 -22.95 6.00
N PRO A 78 16.17 -22.80 6.18
CA PRO A 78 17.02 -22.13 5.21
C PRO A 78 17.40 -23.09 4.06
N GLN A 79 16.65 -23.00 2.97
CA GLN A 79 17.30 -23.16 1.68
C GLN A 79 17.60 -21.74 1.14
N GLY A 80 18.77 -21.19 1.52
CA GLY A 80 19.19 -19.86 1.09
C GLY A 80 18.65 -18.67 1.91
N GLY A 81 18.13 -18.87 3.15
CA GLY A 81 17.79 -17.77 4.08
C GLY A 81 16.53 -16.95 3.78
N PHE A 82 15.69 -17.36 2.84
CA PHE A 82 14.51 -16.60 2.44
C PHE A 82 13.20 -17.32 2.76
N VAL A 83 12.20 -16.55 3.20
CA VAL A 83 10.82 -17.00 3.35
C VAL A 83 10.14 -17.05 1.99
N LYS A 84 9.38 -18.12 1.73
CA LYS A 84 8.62 -18.24 0.48
C LYS A 84 7.34 -17.39 0.44
N ALA A 85 6.88 -16.89 1.59
CA ALA A 85 5.63 -16.15 1.77
C ALA A 85 4.36 -16.94 1.35
N GLU A 86 4.43 -18.26 1.25
CA GLU A 86 3.32 -19.12 0.76
C GLU A 86 2.05 -18.95 1.60
N LYS A 87 2.21 -18.91 2.92
CA LYS A 87 1.05 -18.81 3.84
C LYS A 87 0.29 -17.50 3.67
N ILE A 88 1.00 -16.37 3.59
CA ILE A 88 0.35 -15.08 3.36
C ILE A 88 -0.26 -15.01 1.97
N MET A 89 0.40 -15.60 0.96
CA MET A 89 -0.14 -15.64 -0.40
C MET A 89 -1.38 -16.51 -0.49
N ASN A 90 -1.48 -17.61 0.26
CA ASN A 90 -2.69 -18.42 0.32
C ASN A 90 -3.87 -17.64 0.90
N VAL A 91 -3.65 -16.87 1.96
CA VAL A 91 -4.68 -16.00 2.53
C VAL A 91 -5.13 -14.91 1.54
N ILE A 92 -4.17 -14.28 0.84
CA ILE A 92 -4.48 -13.29 -0.18
C ILE A 92 -5.29 -13.92 -1.32
N LYS A 93 -4.90 -15.12 -1.77
CA LYS A 93 -5.60 -15.88 -2.82
C LYS A 93 -7.06 -16.17 -2.46
N GLU A 94 -7.36 -16.49 -1.21
CA GLU A 94 -8.75 -16.70 -0.73
C GLU A 94 -9.61 -15.45 -0.83
N LEU A 95 -8.99 -14.26 -0.76
CA LEU A 95 -9.67 -12.97 -0.78
C LEU A 95 -9.75 -12.35 -2.18
N ILE A 96 -9.00 -12.80 -3.17
CA ILE A 96 -9.05 -12.25 -4.52
C ILE A 96 -10.31 -12.74 -5.24
N ARG A 97 -11.11 -11.81 -5.76
CA ARG A 97 -12.33 -12.09 -6.54
C ARG A 97 -12.06 -12.14 -8.04
N GLU A 98 -11.43 -11.13 -8.58
CA GLU A 98 -10.95 -11.10 -9.97
C GLU A 98 -9.42 -11.28 -9.97
N ARG A 99 -8.93 -12.15 -10.83
CA ARG A 99 -7.52 -12.55 -10.86
C ARG A 99 -6.65 -11.63 -11.72
N TYR A 100 -7.20 -11.11 -12.81
CA TYR A 100 -6.44 -10.33 -13.79
C TYR A 100 -6.70 -8.84 -13.60
N ILE A 101 -5.61 -8.08 -13.37
CA ILE A 101 -5.66 -6.65 -13.01
C ILE A 101 -6.42 -5.82 -14.05
N GLU A 102 -6.26 -6.13 -15.34
CA GLU A 102 -6.92 -5.45 -16.46
C GLU A 102 -8.45 -5.55 -16.44
N ASN A 103 -9.00 -6.54 -15.72
CA ASN A 103 -10.45 -6.74 -15.58
C ASN A 103 -11.05 -6.02 -14.35
N PHE A 104 -10.22 -5.37 -13.54
CA PHE A 104 -10.69 -4.71 -12.33
C PHE A 104 -11.55 -3.48 -12.64
N LYS A 105 -12.65 -3.31 -11.90
CA LYS A 105 -13.47 -2.08 -11.97
C LYS A 105 -12.71 -0.87 -11.43
N ILE A 106 -11.94 -1.05 -10.35
CA ILE A 106 -11.00 -0.07 -9.82
C ILE A 106 -9.63 -0.42 -10.38
N HIS A 107 -9.05 0.45 -11.20
CA HIS A 107 -7.73 0.20 -11.74
C HIS A 107 -6.69 0.06 -10.63
N PHE A 108 -5.78 -0.89 -10.76
CA PHE A 108 -4.79 -1.21 -9.74
C PHE A 108 -3.37 -1.24 -10.31
N ALA A 109 -2.42 -0.79 -9.50
CA ALA A 109 -1.00 -0.94 -9.79
C ALA A 109 -0.23 -1.32 -8.51
N ALA A 110 0.58 -2.36 -8.58
CA ALA A 110 1.54 -2.72 -7.54
C ALA A 110 2.94 -2.23 -7.91
N VAL A 111 3.64 -1.64 -6.94
CA VAL A 111 5.02 -1.17 -7.15
C VAL A 111 6.01 -2.20 -6.63
N SER A 112 7.01 -2.51 -7.45
CA SER A 112 8.15 -3.38 -7.15
C SER A 112 9.45 -2.71 -7.60
N ALA A 113 10.58 -3.24 -7.18
CA ALA A 113 11.91 -2.83 -7.63
C ALA A 113 12.61 -3.97 -8.37
N ASP A 114 13.12 -3.70 -9.56
CA ASP A 114 13.98 -4.64 -10.29
C ASP A 114 15.43 -4.39 -9.87
N ILE A 115 15.99 -5.31 -9.07
CA ILE A 115 17.36 -5.19 -8.57
C ILE A 115 18.41 -5.58 -9.59
N ALA A 116 18.04 -6.26 -10.68
CA ALA A 116 18.96 -6.59 -11.76
C ALA A 116 19.22 -5.39 -12.67
N ASN A 117 18.19 -4.54 -12.90
CA ASN A 117 18.25 -3.39 -13.78
C ASN A 117 18.15 -2.04 -13.04
N PHE A 118 18.17 -2.04 -11.72
CA PHE A 118 18.16 -0.85 -10.85
C PHE A 118 17.00 0.13 -11.15
N LYS A 119 15.78 -0.38 -11.35
CA LYS A 119 14.63 0.44 -11.73
C LYS A 119 13.35 0.08 -10.96
N GLU A 120 12.46 1.05 -10.88
CA GLU A 120 11.08 0.82 -10.46
C GLU A 120 10.32 0.00 -11.52
N VAL A 121 9.49 -0.92 -11.05
CA VAL A 121 8.57 -1.68 -11.88
C VAL A 121 7.16 -1.50 -11.34
N VAL A 122 6.30 -0.90 -12.16
CA VAL A 122 4.86 -0.75 -11.87
C VAL A 122 4.14 -1.86 -12.61
N ILE A 123 3.49 -2.75 -11.86
CA ILE A 123 2.74 -3.91 -12.39
C ILE A 123 1.25 -3.56 -12.34
N ASP A 124 0.68 -3.21 -13.47
CA ASP A 124 -0.72 -2.79 -13.64
C ASP A 124 -1.51 -3.67 -14.62
N LYS A 125 -0.97 -4.85 -14.94
CA LYS A 125 -1.58 -5.89 -15.79
C LYS A 125 -1.14 -7.28 -15.36
N GLY A 126 -1.91 -8.29 -15.75
CA GLY A 126 -1.65 -9.70 -15.50
C GLY A 126 -2.15 -10.16 -14.14
N ASP A 127 -1.57 -11.24 -13.63
CA ASP A 127 -1.99 -11.91 -12.39
C ASP A 127 -1.70 -11.03 -11.16
N VAL A 128 -2.74 -10.60 -10.47
CA VAL A 128 -2.65 -9.77 -9.25
C VAL A 128 -1.87 -10.44 -8.12
N LEU A 129 -1.94 -11.77 -8.00
CA LEU A 129 -1.17 -12.49 -6.99
C LEU A 129 0.34 -12.38 -7.26
N THR A 130 0.74 -12.46 -8.52
CA THR A 130 2.13 -12.26 -8.94
C THR A 130 2.58 -10.81 -8.67
N ALA A 131 1.74 -9.83 -8.97
CA ALA A 131 2.02 -8.41 -8.73
C ALA A 131 2.19 -8.12 -7.23
N ILE A 132 1.26 -8.60 -6.38
CA ILE A 132 1.35 -8.47 -4.93
C ILE A 132 2.58 -9.21 -4.40
N ARG A 133 2.82 -10.45 -4.86
CA ARG A 133 3.95 -11.27 -4.42
C ARG A 133 5.30 -10.59 -4.71
N ALA A 134 5.43 -9.92 -5.85
CA ALA A 134 6.62 -9.12 -6.18
C ALA A 134 6.75 -7.91 -5.26
N SER A 135 5.65 -7.17 -5.05
CA SER A 135 5.62 -5.96 -4.22
C SER A 135 5.91 -6.21 -2.73
N ILE A 136 5.72 -7.45 -2.22
CA ILE A 136 6.01 -7.82 -0.83
C ILE A 136 7.31 -8.58 -0.65
N ALA A 137 8.12 -8.75 -1.68
CA ALA A 137 9.39 -9.48 -1.63
C ALA A 137 10.49 -8.68 -0.93
N TYR A 138 10.32 -8.43 0.38
CA TYR A 138 11.24 -7.60 1.16
C TYR A 138 12.68 -8.14 1.12
N PRO A 139 13.67 -7.31 0.70
CA PRO A 139 15.05 -7.75 0.56
C PRO A 139 15.63 -8.35 1.83
N GLY A 140 16.32 -9.47 1.69
CA GLY A 140 16.92 -10.20 2.82
C GLY A 140 15.93 -11.01 3.66
N LEU A 141 14.62 -10.92 3.39
CA LEU A 141 13.58 -11.58 4.17
C LEU A 141 12.73 -12.53 3.31
N VAL A 142 12.19 -12.04 2.21
CA VAL A 142 11.30 -12.77 1.31
C VAL A 142 11.98 -13.02 -0.02
N LYS A 143 11.86 -14.25 -0.53
CA LYS A 143 12.48 -14.64 -1.82
C LYS A 143 12.02 -13.70 -2.94
N PRO A 144 12.96 -13.13 -3.74
CA PRO A 144 12.63 -12.33 -4.92
C PRO A 144 11.76 -13.10 -5.93
N VAL A 145 11.02 -12.36 -6.75
CA VAL A 145 10.21 -12.90 -7.84
C VAL A 145 10.95 -12.65 -9.16
N LYS A 146 11.11 -13.72 -9.95
CA LYS A 146 11.65 -13.58 -11.30
C LYS A 146 10.50 -13.50 -12.31
N ILE A 147 10.48 -12.44 -13.10
CA ILE A 147 9.54 -12.25 -14.22
C ILE A 147 10.40 -11.87 -15.44
N ASN A 148 10.45 -12.76 -16.43
CA ASN A 148 11.37 -12.64 -17.57
C ASN A 148 12.82 -12.42 -17.07
N ASN A 149 13.46 -11.34 -17.50
CA ASN A 149 14.83 -10.98 -17.11
C ASN A 149 14.89 -10.09 -15.84
N ALA A 150 13.75 -9.76 -15.23
CA ALA A 150 13.73 -8.92 -14.04
C ALA A 150 13.77 -9.77 -12.76
N VAL A 151 14.46 -9.27 -11.75
CA VAL A 151 14.51 -9.83 -10.39
C VAL A 151 13.84 -8.85 -9.46
N LEU A 152 12.56 -9.11 -9.17
CA LEU A 152 11.69 -8.18 -8.46
C LEU A 152 11.74 -8.39 -6.95
N VAL A 153 11.86 -7.29 -6.24
CA VAL A 153 11.78 -7.19 -4.78
C VAL A 153 10.76 -6.12 -4.38
N ASP A 154 10.50 -5.99 -3.09
CA ASP A 154 9.56 -4.99 -2.51
C ASP A 154 9.87 -3.58 -3.02
N GLY A 155 8.83 -2.93 -3.54
CA GLY A 155 8.94 -1.58 -4.09
C GLY A 155 9.29 -0.50 -3.07
N GLY A 156 9.20 -0.81 -1.78
CA GLY A 156 9.51 0.12 -0.70
C GLY A 156 10.93 0.66 -0.72
N ILE A 157 11.86 -0.01 -1.39
CA ILE A 157 13.25 0.46 -1.55
C ILE A 157 13.41 1.57 -2.61
N VAL A 158 12.46 1.71 -3.54
CA VAL A 158 12.51 2.70 -4.64
C VAL A 158 11.35 3.69 -4.59
N ASN A 159 10.14 3.23 -4.24
CA ASN A 159 8.94 4.04 -4.17
C ASN A 159 7.96 3.48 -3.13
N ASN A 160 8.17 3.88 -1.88
CA ASN A 160 7.32 3.41 -0.79
C ASN A 160 5.94 4.08 -0.73
N PHE A 161 5.74 5.18 -1.45
CA PHE A 161 4.49 5.96 -1.44
C PHE A 161 4.14 6.43 -2.86
N PRO A 162 3.43 5.60 -3.64
CA PRO A 162 3.36 5.72 -5.10
C PRO A 162 2.31 6.74 -5.61
N MET A 163 2.33 7.99 -5.10
CA MET A 163 1.46 9.05 -5.62
C MET A 163 1.85 9.46 -7.05
N ASP A 164 3.15 9.46 -7.36
CA ASP A 164 3.66 9.76 -8.69
C ASP A 164 3.18 8.77 -9.76
N VAL A 165 2.92 7.51 -9.37
CA VAL A 165 2.31 6.51 -10.25
C VAL A 165 0.89 6.93 -10.65
N LEU A 166 0.09 7.41 -9.70
CA LEU A 166 -1.27 7.91 -9.94
C LEU A 166 -1.26 9.21 -10.75
N ALA A 167 -0.35 10.14 -10.43
CA ALA A 167 -0.21 11.38 -11.20
C ALA A 167 0.06 11.12 -12.68
N LYS A 168 0.94 10.15 -13.00
CA LYS A 168 1.22 9.70 -14.37
C LYS A 168 0.02 9.04 -15.08
N LYS A 169 -0.97 8.55 -14.32
CA LYS A 169 -2.21 7.96 -14.84
C LYS A 169 -3.32 9.00 -15.07
N GLY A 170 -3.06 10.26 -14.81
CA GLY A 170 -3.98 11.36 -15.07
C GLY A 170 -5.20 11.34 -14.14
N VAL A 171 -5.02 11.03 -12.85
CA VAL A 171 -6.06 11.23 -11.85
C VAL A 171 -6.12 12.70 -11.45
N ASP A 172 -7.31 13.21 -11.17
CA ASP A 172 -7.54 14.63 -10.86
C ASP A 172 -7.24 14.94 -9.38
N LEU A 173 -7.59 14.03 -8.47
CA LEU A 173 -7.35 14.13 -7.04
C LEU A 173 -6.66 12.87 -6.52
N ILE A 174 -5.56 13.02 -5.78
CA ILE A 174 -4.86 11.91 -5.12
C ILE A 174 -5.09 11.97 -3.62
N ILE A 175 -5.65 10.88 -3.08
CA ILE A 175 -5.71 10.63 -1.64
C ILE A 175 -4.55 9.68 -1.31
N GLY A 176 -3.54 10.20 -0.61
CA GLY A 176 -2.39 9.41 -0.22
C GLY A 176 -2.49 8.95 1.23
N VAL A 177 -2.15 7.68 1.51
CA VAL A 177 -2.08 7.15 2.89
C VAL A 177 -0.66 6.73 3.19
N MET A 178 0.00 7.46 4.08
CA MET A 178 1.40 7.25 4.43
C MET A 178 1.59 7.11 5.94
N PHE A 179 2.43 6.18 6.35
CA PHE A 179 2.82 6.00 7.75
C PHE A 179 4.09 6.79 8.00
N SER A 180 3.95 7.95 8.65
CA SER A 180 5.09 8.79 9.01
C SER A 180 5.87 8.22 10.18
N HIS A 181 7.18 8.30 10.06
CA HIS A 181 8.27 8.25 11.02
C HIS A 181 8.86 6.86 11.32
N PRO A 182 10.17 6.74 11.13
CA PRO A 182 10.94 5.72 11.82
C PRO A 182 10.72 5.88 13.33
N PRO A 183 10.69 4.80 14.09
CA PRO A 183 10.51 4.89 15.53
C PRO A 183 11.59 5.79 16.14
N ARG A 184 11.19 6.73 17.01
CA ARG A 184 12.12 7.51 17.83
C ARG A 184 12.87 6.54 18.73
N MET A 185 14.07 6.16 18.34
CA MET A 185 14.93 5.33 19.18
C MET A 185 15.71 6.21 20.13
N LYS A 186 15.64 5.90 21.43
CA LYS A 186 16.34 6.62 22.49
C LYS A 186 17.87 6.53 22.39
N LYS A 187 18.40 5.48 21.74
CA LYS A 187 19.85 5.29 21.51
C LYS A 187 20.09 4.77 20.10
N VAL A 188 21.09 5.32 19.42
CA VAL A 188 21.60 4.85 18.13
C VAL A 188 22.72 3.86 18.40
N SER A 189 22.58 2.63 17.94
CA SER A 189 23.65 1.62 17.96
C SER A 189 24.17 1.44 16.54
N TYR A 190 25.48 1.16 16.39
CA TYR A 190 26.11 0.81 15.11
C TYR A 190 25.42 -0.39 14.42
N LYS A 191 24.87 -1.34 15.21
CA LYS A 191 24.09 -2.47 14.67
C LYS A 191 22.85 -2.05 13.89
N ASN A 192 22.34 -0.82 14.09
CA ASN A 192 21.15 -0.30 13.44
C ASN A 192 21.46 0.74 12.36
N ILE A 193 22.73 1.04 12.10
CA ILE A 193 23.11 2.11 11.18
C ILE A 193 22.66 1.83 9.76
N LEU A 194 22.89 0.62 9.25
CA LEU A 194 22.50 0.23 7.88
C LEU A 194 20.98 0.32 7.70
N THR A 195 20.19 -0.23 8.63
CA THR A 195 18.71 -0.16 8.57
C THR A 195 18.21 1.27 8.63
N ARG A 196 18.87 2.15 9.40
CA ARG A 196 18.52 3.57 9.48
C ARG A 196 18.89 4.35 8.24
N SER A 197 20.07 4.09 7.67
CA SER A 197 20.51 4.71 6.43
C SER A 197 19.56 4.33 5.28
N LEU A 198 19.17 3.07 5.20
CA LEU A 198 18.18 2.62 4.21
C LEU A 198 16.82 3.30 4.43
N ALA A 199 16.34 3.41 5.66
CA ALA A 199 15.10 4.10 5.98
C ALA A 199 15.17 5.60 5.63
N MET A 200 16.29 6.28 5.90
CA MET A 200 16.51 7.68 5.52
C MET A 200 16.51 7.85 4.00
N MET A 201 17.19 6.98 3.28
CA MET A 201 17.22 7.00 1.82
C MET A 201 15.83 6.80 1.23
N THR A 202 15.07 5.83 1.75
CA THR A 202 13.67 5.60 1.34
C THR A 202 12.79 6.83 1.61
N MET A 203 12.97 7.49 2.75
CA MET A 203 12.24 8.72 3.07
C MET A 203 12.62 9.87 2.13
N PHE A 204 13.89 10.04 1.81
CA PHE A 204 14.38 11.05 0.87
C PHE A 204 13.81 10.82 -0.52
N LEU A 205 13.89 9.60 -1.04
CA LEU A 205 13.32 9.22 -2.32
C LEU A 205 11.81 9.45 -2.37
N THR A 206 11.10 9.07 -1.31
CA THR A 206 9.64 9.30 -1.19
C THR A 206 9.30 10.78 -1.24
N TYR A 207 10.05 11.62 -0.51
CA TYR A 207 9.84 13.06 -0.53
C TYR A 207 10.14 13.64 -1.92
N TYR A 208 11.29 13.31 -2.50
CA TYR A 208 11.72 13.85 -3.79
C TYR A 208 10.76 13.51 -4.93
N ARG A 209 10.25 12.28 -4.96
CA ARG A 209 9.28 11.83 -5.97
C ARG A 209 7.93 12.53 -5.90
N ASN A 210 7.52 12.92 -4.71
CA ASN A 210 6.16 13.39 -4.46
C ASN A 210 6.05 14.91 -4.16
N LYS A 211 7.16 15.62 -4.08
CA LYS A 211 7.20 17.04 -3.67
C LYS A 211 6.42 18.00 -4.58
N ASP A 212 6.35 17.67 -5.88
CA ASP A 212 5.74 18.52 -6.89
C ASP A 212 4.31 18.07 -7.28
N ILE A 213 3.78 17.05 -6.60
CA ILE A 213 2.44 16.55 -6.87
C ILE A 213 1.41 17.52 -6.32
N LYS A 214 0.61 18.07 -7.22
CA LYS A 214 -0.53 18.96 -6.90
C LYS A 214 -1.80 18.13 -6.70
N ASN A 215 -2.85 18.77 -6.16
CA ASN A 215 -4.17 18.18 -5.97
C ASN A 215 -4.11 16.85 -5.21
N CYS A 216 -3.42 16.86 -4.07
CA CYS A 216 -3.30 15.68 -3.22
C CYS A 216 -3.58 15.99 -1.76
N ILE A 217 -4.24 15.02 -1.10
CA ILE A 217 -4.47 15.03 0.35
C ILE A 217 -3.75 13.84 0.95
N VAL A 218 -2.80 14.09 1.87
CA VAL A 218 -2.04 13.03 2.51
C VAL A 218 -2.57 12.75 3.91
N LEU A 219 -3.11 11.54 4.09
CA LEU A 219 -3.56 11.00 5.37
C LEU A 219 -2.37 10.34 6.07
N LYS A 220 -2.18 10.68 7.36
CA LYS A 220 -1.08 10.17 8.19
C LYS A 220 -1.62 9.49 9.45
N PRO A 221 -2.18 8.27 9.36
CA PRO A 221 -2.69 7.54 10.52
C PRO A 221 -1.63 7.42 11.61
N ASN A 222 -2.02 7.70 12.86
CA ASN A 222 -1.11 7.53 14.00
C ASN A 222 -1.01 6.04 14.37
N VAL A 223 -0.01 5.39 13.82
CA VAL A 223 0.32 3.98 14.05
C VAL A 223 1.49 3.79 15.01
N SER A 224 1.77 4.78 15.87
CA SER A 224 2.83 4.68 16.88
C SER A 224 2.58 3.50 17.81
N GLY A 225 3.68 2.79 18.15
CA GLY A 225 3.62 1.56 18.96
C GLY A 225 3.05 0.34 18.23
N ILE A 226 2.88 0.39 16.90
CA ILE A 226 2.61 -0.78 16.06
C ILE A 226 3.93 -1.21 15.41
N SER A 227 4.36 -2.44 15.71
CA SER A 227 5.52 -3.04 15.07
C SER A 227 5.25 -3.34 13.60
N THR A 228 6.25 -3.16 12.73
CA THR A 228 6.13 -3.45 11.31
C THR A 228 5.95 -4.94 11.01
N PHE A 229 6.52 -5.80 11.87
CA PHE A 229 6.58 -7.25 11.65
C PHE A 229 5.84 -8.07 12.72
N SER A 230 4.94 -7.49 13.48
CA SER A 230 4.13 -8.22 14.48
C SER A 230 2.66 -7.98 14.22
N VAL A 231 1.91 -9.05 13.97
CA VAL A 231 0.45 -9.01 13.85
C VAL A 231 -0.18 -9.67 15.06
N SER A 232 -1.21 -9.06 15.58
CA SER A 232 -2.17 -9.63 16.51
C SER A 232 -3.50 -8.92 16.31
N GLU A 233 -4.60 -9.54 16.70
CA GLU A 233 -5.91 -8.90 16.62
C GLU A 233 -5.92 -7.51 17.27
N LYS A 234 -5.28 -7.36 18.44
CA LYS A 234 -5.16 -6.07 19.15
C LYS A 234 -4.43 -5.02 18.30
N LEU A 235 -3.31 -5.39 17.66
CA LEU A 235 -2.54 -4.48 16.80
C LEU A 235 -3.29 -4.16 15.52
N ALA A 236 -3.97 -5.16 14.92
CA ALA A 236 -4.80 -4.97 13.74
C ALA A 236 -5.94 -3.98 14.02
N ARG A 237 -6.72 -4.21 15.09
CA ARG A 237 -7.77 -3.26 15.52
C ARG A 237 -7.23 -1.86 15.78
N LYS A 238 -6.04 -1.75 16.41
CA LYS A 238 -5.39 -0.46 16.66
C LYS A 238 -5.03 0.26 15.36
N ALA A 239 -4.48 -0.45 14.38
CA ALA A 239 -4.12 0.11 13.07
C ALA A 239 -5.37 0.55 12.30
N ILE A 240 -6.38 -0.32 12.16
CA ILE A 240 -7.63 -0.01 11.46
C ILE A 240 -8.30 1.22 12.05
N ARG A 241 -8.46 1.28 13.39
CA ARG A 241 -9.02 2.46 14.07
C ARG A 241 -8.18 3.73 13.86
N ALA A 242 -6.85 3.62 13.73
CA ALA A 242 -6.01 4.77 13.43
C ALA A 242 -6.29 5.30 12.02
N GLY A 243 -6.48 4.40 11.04
CA GLY A 243 -6.90 4.76 9.69
C GLY A 243 -8.27 5.43 9.65
N GLU A 244 -9.26 4.84 10.35
CA GLU A 244 -10.61 5.41 10.45
C GLU A 244 -10.60 6.82 11.05
N ARG A 245 -9.86 7.03 12.16
CA ARG A 245 -9.77 8.35 12.80
C ARG A 245 -9.15 9.39 11.88
N GLU A 246 -8.07 9.03 11.21
CA GLU A 246 -7.39 9.97 10.32
C GLU A 246 -8.24 10.31 9.09
N ALA A 247 -8.88 9.32 8.47
CA ALA A 247 -9.77 9.55 7.35
C ALA A 247 -10.97 10.42 7.73
N LYS A 248 -11.60 10.17 8.90
CA LYS A 248 -12.69 11.02 9.42
C LYS A 248 -12.23 12.45 9.65
N ARG A 249 -11.03 12.64 10.18
CA ARG A 249 -10.45 13.96 10.44
C ARG A 249 -10.24 14.76 9.15
N ARG A 250 -9.81 14.09 8.07
CA ARG A 250 -9.52 14.71 6.77
C ARG A 250 -10.71 14.72 5.81
N LEU A 251 -11.81 14.09 6.19
CA LEU A 251 -12.98 13.94 5.32
C LEU A 251 -13.58 15.28 4.84
N PRO A 252 -13.69 16.34 5.68
CA PRO A 252 -14.18 17.63 5.21
C PRO A 252 -13.34 18.20 4.06
N GLU A 253 -12.02 18.16 4.18
CA GLU A 253 -11.08 18.63 3.15
C GLU A 253 -11.20 17.78 1.86
N ILE A 254 -11.36 16.46 1.99
CA ILE A 254 -11.57 15.58 0.82
C ILE A 254 -12.85 15.97 0.08
N LYS A 255 -13.95 16.19 0.81
CA LYS A 255 -15.23 16.59 0.21
C LYS A 255 -15.15 17.96 -0.46
N GLU A 256 -14.53 18.94 0.21
CA GLU A 256 -14.33 20.27 -0.34
C GLU A 256 -13.56 20.25 -1.67
N MET A 257 -12.45 19.50 -1.72
CA MET A 257 -11.68 19.36 -2.97
C MET A 257 -12.51 18.70 -4.07
N ILE A 258 -13.29 17.67 -3.75
CA ILE A 258 -14.18 17.02 -4.73
C ILE A 258 -15.22 18.02 -5.28
N GLU A 259 -15.81 18.83 -4.40
CA GLU A 259 -16.78 19.84 -4.82
C GLU A 259 -16.16 20.93 -5.70
N MET A 260 -14.93 21.37 -5.38
CA MET A 260 -14.19 22.32 -6.23
C MET A 260 -14.00 21.81 -7.64
N PHE A 261 -13.50 20.58 -7.79
CA PHE A 261 -13.31 19.94 -9.11
C PHE A 261 -14.63 19.79 -9.87
N ASN A 262 -15.72 19.46 -9.20
CA ASN A 262 -17.04 19.33 -9.84
C ASN A 262 -17.57 20.67 -10.32
N ARG A 263 -17.32 21.78 -9.62
CA ARG A 263 -17.69 23.15 -10.02
C ARG A 263 -16.86 23.61 -11.22
N GLU A 264 -15.55 23.41 -11.20
CA GLU A 264 -14.67 23.80 -12.31
C GLU A 264 -14.96 23.00 -13.59
N GLY A 265 -15.23 21.68 -13.47
CA GLY A 265 -15.62 20.84 -14.60
C GLY A 265 -16.99 21.17 -15.21
N SER A 266 -17.87 21.86 -14.46
CA SER A 266 -19.17 22.31 -14.97
C SER A 266 -19.10 23.67 -15.67
N SER A 267 -18.04 24.44 -15.48
CA SER A 267 -17.84 25.77 -16.07
C SER A 267 -17.04 25.77 -17.38
N SER A 268 -16.46 24.63 -17.80
CA SER A 268 -15.81 24.50 -19.09
C SER A 268 -16.85 24.13 -20.17
N PRO A 269 -17.07 24.94 -21.25
CA PRO A 269 -17.92 24.53 -22.33
C PRO A 269 -17.35 23.27 -22.99
N ARG A 270 -18.18 22.22 -23.14
CA ARG A 270 -17.81 21.04 -23.92
C ARG A 270 -17.52 21.52 -25.35
N PRO A 271 -16.40 21.16 -26.00
CA PRO A 271 -16.24 21.42 -27.40
C PRO A 271 -17.42 20.74 -28.12
N GLN A 272 -18.21 21.55 -28.82
CA GLN A 272 -19.20 21.04 -29.76
C GLN A 272 -18.41 20.38 -30.91
N ILE A 273 -18.58 19.07 -31.04
CA ILE A 273 -18.11 18.29 -32.20
C ILE A 273 -19.13 18.46 -33.32
#